data_9a58d3388f086556137e087b42b69e8c
#
_entry.id   9a58d3388f086556137e087b42b69e8c
#
_cell.length_a   1.000
_cell.length_b   1.000
_cell.length_c   1.000
_cell.angle_alpha   90.00
_cell.angle_beta   90.00
_cell.angle_gamma   90.00
#
_symmetry.space_group_name_H-M   'P 1'
#
loop_
_entity.id
_entity.type
_entity.pdbx_description
1 polymer ?
#
loop_
_entity_poly.entity_id
_entity_poly.type
_entity_poly.pdbx_seq_one_letter_code
_entity_poly.pdbx_strand_id
1 'polypeptide(L)'
;MDRDSAQRLVALFGEEGVLALEQATVLVIGLGGVGSNCAEALARGGIGHLVLVDRDVVEPSNINRQAVAYTSTLGQDKTDVMERLVRDINPACRVDTVHSFITRDNLPELLAPYIGHLDYVVDAIDTMNQKVALARLAQDLGAEGLGFPLVSAMGGGNKLRPELLRFADITKTHTCPLCKDMRKLCRKRGVRHLEVLFSTEVPLQRVAGDASGTRSPLGTASFMPPIMGQMIAGHVICRITGVEGGRDGAPRRQRR
;
A
#
# COMPACT_ATOMS: atom_id res chain seq x y z
N MET A 1 10.27 17.78 -4.28
CA MET A 1 10.82 17.38 -5.62
C MET A 1 11.29 18.64 -6.32
N ASP A 2 12.38 18.60 -7.16
CA ASP A 2 12.75 19.77 -7.94
C ASP A 2 11.67 20.13 -8.99
N ARG A 3 11.68 21.42 -9.45
CA ARG A 3 10.62 21.94 -10.34
C ARG A 3 10.57 21.23 -11.70
N ASP A 4 11.69 20.82 -12.24
CA ASP A 4 11.74 20.18 -13.57
C ASP A 4 11.15 18.77 -13.47
N SER A 5 11.49 18.04 -12.42
CA SER A 5 10.92 16.71 -12.14
C SER A 5 9.42 16.78 -11.81
N ALA A 6 8.93 17.85 -11.19
CA ALA A 6 7.53 18.05 -10.83
C ALA A 6 6.65 18.59 -11.97
N GLN A 7 7.20 19.02 -13.09
CA GLN A 7 6.48 19.74 -14.16
C GLN A 7 5.20 19.02 -14.61
N ARG A 8 5.25 17.70 -14.78
CA ARG A 8 4.09 16.91 -15.22
C ARG A 8 3.06 16.71 -14.11
N LEU A 9 3.50 16.70 -12.85
CA LEU A 9 2.61 16.65 -11.69
C LEU A 9 1.86 17.96 -11.54
N VAL A 10 2.55 19.10 -11.69
CA VAL A 10 1.93 20.45 -11.70
C VAL A 10 0.89 20.58 -12.80
N ALA A 11 1.20 20.09 -14.02
CA ALA A 11 0.24 20.10 -15.13
C ALA A 11 -1.03 19.29 -14.85
N LEU A 12 -0.95 18.27 -14.00
CA LEU A 12 -2.08 17.39 -13.66
C LEU A 12 -2.83 17.82 -12.40
N PHE A 13 -2.09 18.19 -11.34
CA PHE A 13 -2.62 18.46 -10.01
C PHE A 13 -2.63 19.94 -9.64
N GLY A 14 -2.00 20.81 -10.43
CA GLY A 14 -1.76 22.21 -10.10
C GLY A 14 -0.65 22.39 -9.06
N GLU A 15 -0.24 23.62 -8.83
CA GLU A 15 0.77 23.97 -7.80
C GLU A 15 0.29 23.60 -6.39
N GLU A 16 -1.00 23.87 -6.08
CA GLU A 16 -1.60 23.54 -4.77
C GLU A 16 -1.59 22.03 -4.51
N GLY A 17 -1.92 21.22 -5.53
CA GLY A 17 -1.91 19.76 -5.40
C GLY A 17 -0.50 19.21 -5.18
N VAL A 18 0.50 19.75 -5.89
CA VAL A 18 1.91 19.36 -5.69
C VAL A 18 2.40 19.77 -4.31
N LEU A 19 2.06 20.98 -3.84
CA LEU A 19 2.40 21.44 -2.49
C LEU A 19 1.77 20.53 -1.41
N ALA A 20 0.51 20.11 -1.60
CA ALA A 20 -0.14 19.18 -0.69
C ALA A 20 0.60 17.83 -0.63
N LEU A 21 1.09 17.32 -1.76
CA LEU A 21 1.89 16.09 -1.80
C LEU A 21 3.25 16.27 -1.11
N GLU A 22 3.92 17.39 -1.31
CA GLU A 22 5.21 17.72 -0.68
C GLU A 22 5.11 17.87 0.85
N GLN A 23 3.96 18.24 1.37
CA GLN A 23 3.69 18.36 2.80
C GLN A 23 3.17 17.05 3.43
N ALA A 24 2.72 16.12 2.62
CA ALA A 24 2.06 14.91 3.09
C ALA A 24 3.04 13.90 3.69
N THR A 25 2.58 13.24 4.75
CA THR A 25 3.23 12.09 5.40
C THR A 25 2.43 10.83 5.12
N VAL A 26 3.04 9.86 4.44
CA VAL A 26 2.42 8.57 4.13
C VAL A 26 3.21 7.44 4.76
N LEU A 27 2.51 6.61 5.53
CA LEU A 27 3.07 5.39 6.12
C LEU A 27 2.77 4.19 5.23
N VAL A 28 3.80 3.43 4.87
CA VAL A 28 3.67 2.17 4.13
C VAL A 28 4.17 1.02 5.00
N ILE A 29 3.26 0.11 5.34
CA ILE A 29 3.56 -1.06 6.17
C ILE A 29 3.60 -2.31 5.30
N GLY A 30 4.78 -2.95 5.24
CA GLY A 30 5.09 -4.08 4.37
C GLY A 30 5.66 -3.62 3.03
N LEU A 31 6.91 -3.99 2.74
CA LEU A 31 7.64 -3.67 1.51
C LEU A 31 7.79 -4.89 0.59
N GLY A 32 6.76 -5.72 0.58
CA GLY A 32 6.61 -6.81 -0.38
C GLY A 32 6.24 -6.34 -1.79
N GLY A 33 5.67 -7.22 -2.61
CA GLY A 33 5.33 -6.91 -4.01
C GLY A 33 4.36 -5.74 -4.19
N VAL A 34 3.44 -5.51 -3.24
CA VAL A 34 2.50 -4.37 -3.29
C VAL A 34 3.15 -3.12 -2.68
N GLY A 35 3.66 -3.22 -1.44
CA GLY A 35 4.12 -2.04 -0.71
C GLY A 35 5.37 -1.41 -1.28
N SER A 36 6.35 -2.19 -1.76
CA SER A 36 7.56 -1.62 -2.37
C SER A 36 7.24 -0.85 -3.67
N ASN A 37 6.36 -1.38 -4.51
CA ASN A 37 5.91 -0.69 -5.72
C ASN A 37 5.00 0.50 -5.42
N CYS A 38 4.25 0.46 -4.31
CA CYS A 38 3.48 1.60 -3.82
C CYS A 38 4.40 2.73 -3.34
N ALA A 39 5.41 2.42 -2.51
CA ALA A 39 6.36 3.38 -1.99
C ALA A 39 7.16 4.06 -3.12
N GLU A 40 7.60 3.30 -4.13
CA GLU A 40 8.24 3.84 -5.32
C GLU A 40 7.31 4.83 -6.06
N ALA A 41 6.06 4.46 -6.27
CA ALA A 41 5.09 5.30 -6.96
C ALA A 41 4.75 6.57 -6.17
N LEU A 42 4.67 6.50 -4.84
CA LEU A 42 4.48 7.64 -3.95
C LEU A 42 5.67 8.61 -4.00
N ALA A 43 6.90 8.08 -4.00
CA ALA A 43 8.11 8.89 -4.16
C ALA A 43 8.13 9.65 -5.51
N ARG A 44 7.78 8.95 -6.61
CA ARG A 44 7.62 9.55 -7.96
C ARG A 44 6.47 10.55 -8.01
N GLY A 45 5.44 10.34 -7.20
CA GLY A 45 4.29 11.24 -7.05
C GLY A 45 4.57 12.50 -6.23
N GLY A 46 5.77 12.64 -5.67
CA GLY A 46 6.18 13.87 -4.96
C GLY A 46 5.80 13.90 -3.48
N ILE A 47 5.48 12.76 -2.85
CA ILE A 47 5.24 12.70 -1.40
C ILE A 47 6.48 13.22 -0.66
N GLY A 48 6.25 14.13 0.30
CA GLY A 48 7.33 14.80 1.03
C GLY A 48 7.89 13.98 2.20
N HIS A 49 7.09 13.08 2.78
CA HIS A 49 7.55 12.21 3.87
C HIS A 49 6.98 10.80 3.74
N LEU A 50 7.87 9.81 3.67
CA LEU A 50 7.52 8.40 3.68
C LEU A 50 8.03 7.72 4.96
N VAL A 51 7.14 7.05 5.67
CA VAL A 51 7.50 6.15 6.78
C VAL A 51 7.39 4.72 6.27
N LEU A 52 8.49 4.00 6.26
CA LEU A 52 8.61 2.67 5.66
C LEU A 52 8.82 1.61 6.74
N VAL A 53 7.91 0.66 6.84
CA VAL A 53 7.95 -0.38 7.87
C VAL A 53 8.00 -1.75 7.23
N ASP A 54 9.07 -2.50 7.47
CA ASP A 54 9.23 -3.92 7.13
C ASP A 54 10.28 -4.54 8.02
N ARG A 55 10.28 -5.86 8.20
CA ARG A 55 11.29 -6.57 8.99
C ARG A 55 12.22 -7.46 8.14
N ASP A 56 11.84 -7.70 6.89
CA ASP A 56 12.46 -8.73 6.07
C ASP A 56 13.69 -8.20 5.34
N VAL A 57 14.56 -9.12 4.98
CA VAL A 57 15.62 -8.91 3.99
C VAL A 57 15.13 -9.27 2.60
N VAL A 58 15.85 -8.80 1.59
CA VAL A 58 15.59 -9.15 0.18
C VAL A 58 16.05 -10.59 -0.07
N GLU A 59 15.15 -11.40 -0.60
CA GLU A 59 15.39 -12.80 -0.93
C GLU A 59 15.29 -13.07 -2.45
N PRO A 60 15.92 -14.14 -2.97
CA PRO A 60 15.81 -14.50 -4.40
C PRO A 60 14.38 -14.67 -4.89
N SER A 61 13.49 -15.21 -4.04
CA SER A 61 12.05 -15.39 -4.32
C SER A 61 11.28 -14.09 -4.50
N ASN A 62 11.89 -12.95 -4.16
CA ASN A 62 11.27 -11.63 -4.24
C ASN A 62 11.48 -10.95 -5.59
N ILE A 63 12.54 -11.33 -6.33
CA ILE A 63 13.00 -10.68 -7.56
C ILE A 63 11.90 -10.57 -8.61
N ASN A 64 11.01 -11.53 -8.67
CA ASN A 64 9.97 -11.54 -9.68
C ASN A 64 8.93 -10.42 -9.56
N ARG A 65 8.82 -9.71 -8.38
CA ARG A 65 7.71 -8.77 -8.16
C ARG A 65 7.94 -7.61 -7.19
N GLN A 66 9.03 -7.59 -6.41
CA GLN A 66 9.28 -6.53 -5.43
C GLN A 66 10.24 -5.49 -5.98
N ALA A 67 9.90 -4.20 -5.88
CA ALA A 67 10.73 -3.10 -6.40
C ALA A 67 12.10 -3.00 -5.70
N VAL A 68 12.23 -3.51 -4.48
CA VAL A 68 13.49 -3.56 -3.72
C VAL A 68 14.40 -4.73 -4.13
N ALA A 69 13.89 -5.69 -4.92
CA ALA A 69 14.56 -6.96 -5.13
C ALA A 69 15.31 -7.03 -6.45
N TYR A 70 16.61 -6.90 -6.37
CA TYR A 70 17.59 -7.09 -7.45
C TYR A 70 18.65 -8.08 -7.00
N THR A 71 19.40 -8.65 -7.94
CA THR A 71 20.53 -9.52 -7.60
C THR A 71 21.54 -8.81 -6.70
N SER A 72 21.73 -7.50 -6.90
CA SER A 72 22.65 -6.66 -6.12
C SER A 72 22.15 -6.29 -4.73
N THR A 73 20.86 -6.49 -4.43
CA THR A 73 20.26 -6.14 -3.13
C THR A 73 19.95 -7.35 -2.26
N LEU A 74 20.26 -8.57 -2.72
CA LEU A 74 20.04 -9.80 -1.94
C LEU A 74 20.70 -9.72 -0.56
N GLY A 75 19.97 -10.11 0.48
CA GLY A 75 20.42 -10.12 1.86
C GLY A 75 20.38 -8.75 2.56
N GLN A 76 20.04 -7.66 1.86
CA GLN A 76 19.90 -6.32 2.46
C GLN A 76 18.50 -6.13 3.03
N ASP A 77 18.36 -5.31 4.07
CA ASP A 77 17.07 -4.94 4.65
C ASP A 77 16.21 -4.23 3.60
N LYS A 78 14.94 -4.65 3.49
CA LYS A 78 14.02 -4.05 2.49
C LYS A 78 13.80 -2.56 2.73
N THR A 79 13.77 -2.14 3.99
CA THR A 79 13.62 -0.73 4.38
C THR A 79 14.80 0.11 3.88
N ASP A 80 16.04 -0.37 4.04
CA ASP A 80 17.25 0.34 3.62
C ASP A 80 17.35 0.43 2.10
N VAL A 81 16.98 -0.66 1.40
CA VAL A 81 16.94 -0.64 -0.07
C VAL A 81 15.88 0.36 -0.55
N MET A 82 14.69 0.36 0.05
CA MET A 82 13.61 1.25 -0.35
C MET A 82 13.95 2.71 -0.05
N GLU A 83 14.58 3.00 1.09
CA GLU A 83 15.05 4.36 1.41
C GLU A 83 16.01 4.89 0.34
N ARG A 84 17.01 4.09 -0.07
CA ARG A 84 17.93 4.49 -1.15
C ARG A 84 17.21 4.76 -2.46
N LEU A 85 16.26 3.89 -2.85
CA LEU A 85 15.45 4.10 -4.05
C LEU A 85 14.62 5.37 -3.97
N VAL A 86 13.97 5.64 -2.83
CA VAL A 86 13.19 6.87 -2.63
C VAL A 86 14.08 8.10 -2.74
N ARG A 87 15.26 8.09 -2.11
CA ARG A 87 16.20 9.22 -2.17
C ARG A 87 16.78 9.46 -3.57
N ASP A 88 16.95 8.41 -4.36
CA ASP A 88 17.39 8.53 -5.76
C ASP A 88 16.28 9.07 -6.68
N ILE A 89 15.02 8.76 -6.39
CA ILE A 89 13.85 9.26 -7.12
C ILE A 89 13.49 10.68 -6.70
N ASN A 90 13.42 10.95 -5.41
CA ASN A 90 13.01 12.23 -4.83
C ASN A 90 13.92 12.59 -3.65
N PRO A 91 15.08 13.23 -3.89
CA PRO A 91 16.03 13.61 -2.86
C PRO A 91 15.45 14.51 -1.75
N ALA A 92 14.36 15.24 -2.05
CA ALA A 92 13.68 16.09 -1.08
C ALA A 92 12.73 15.33 -0.15
N CYS A 93 12.42 14.06 -0.45
CA CYS A 93 11.56 13.24 0.39
C CYS A 93 12.28 12.87 1.69
N ARG A 94 11.67 13.22 2.83
CA ARG A 94 12.08 12.64 4.11
C ARG A 94 11.69 11.17 4.15
N VAL A 95 12.59 10.31 4.62
CA VAL A 95 12.32 8.89 4.77
C VAL A 95 12.68 8.48 6.20
N ASP A 96 11.69 7.94 6.92
CA ASP A 96 11.90 7.27 8.19
C ASP A 96 11.74 5.76 7.96
N THR A 97 12.73 4.97 8.35
CA THR A 97 12.69 3.51 8.24
C THR A 97 12.49 2.87 9.60
N VAL A 98 11.61 1.88 9.66
CA VAL A 98 11.35 1.10 10.87
C VAL A 98 11.50 -0.38 10.55
N HIS A 99 12.62 -0.94 10.97
CA HIS A 99 12.92 -2.37 10.82
C HIS A 99 12.24 -3.15 11.95
N SER A 100 10.94 -3.45 11.80
CA SER A 100 10.16 -4.12 12.84
C SER A 100 9.07 -5.00 12.28
N PHE A 101 8.82 -6.11 12.98
CA PHE A 101 7.63 -6.90 12.80
C PHE A 101 6.45 -6.23 13.51
N ILE A 102 5.39 -5.97 12.76
CA ILE A 102 4.15 -5.43 13.31
C ILE A 102 3.41 -6.53 14.05
N THR A 103 3.08 -6.25 15.31
CA THR A 103 2.18 -7.05 16.14
C THR A 103 1.06 -6.16 16.66
N ARG A 104 0.01 -6.75 17.20
CA ARG A 104 -1.04 -5.99 17.87
C ARG A 104 -0.49 -5.16 19.05
N ASP A 105 0.50 -5.72 19.74
CA ASP A 105 0.97 -5.16 21.02
C ASP A 105 1.97 -4.01 20.80
N ASN A 106 2.81 -4.06 19.74
CA ASN A 106 3.79 -3.00 19.47
C ASN A 106 3.26 -1.92 18.50
N LEU A 107 2.13 -2.17 17.83
CA LEU A 107 1.58 -1.25 16.82
C LEU A 107 1.28 0.15 17.39
N PRO A 108 0.68 0.33 18.60
CA PRO A 108 0.44 1.66 19.15
C PRO A 108 1.75 2.43 19.42
N GLU A 109 2.76 1.79 19.97
CA GLU A 109 4.06 2.39 20.25
C GLU A 109 4.79 2.78 18.97
N LEU A 110 4.77 1.88 17.97
CA LEU A 110 5.40 2.12 16.66
C LEU A 110 4.77 3.31 15.94
N LEU A 111 3.45 3.48 16.02
CA LEU A 111 2.75 4.59 15.38
C LEU A 111 2.74 5.88 16.19
N ALA A 112 3.00 5.82 17.50
CA ALA A 112 2.91 6.98 18.39
C ALA A 112 3.64 8.24 17.87
N PRO A 113 4.87 8.14 17.28
CA PRO A 113 5.57 9.32 16.76
C PRO A 113 4.87 9.99 15.58
N TYR A 114 3.97 9.30 14.89
CA TYR A 114 3.34 9.73 13.65
C TYR A 114 1.84 10.05 13.80
N ILE A 115 1.20 9.63 14.90
CA ILE A 115 -0.21 9.90 15.17
C ILE A 115 -0.46 11.41 15.18
N GLY A 116 -1.50 11.86 14.45
CA GLY A 116 -1.83 13.29 14.26
C GLY A 116 -1.06 13.97 13.12
N HIS A 117 -0.12 13.27 12.48
CA HIS A 117 0.66 13.78 11.36
C HIS A 117 0.58 12.90 10.10
N LEU A 118 -0.17 11.78 10.16
CA LEU A 118 -0.35 10.88 9.04
C LEU A 118 -1.49 11.36 8.14
N ASP A 119 -1.17 11.70 6.89
CA ASP A 119 -2.16 12.00 5.87
C ASP A 119 -2.75 10.73 5.25
N TYR A 120 -1.98 9.64 5.23
CA TYR A 120 -2.46 8.35 4.75
C TYR A 120 -1.64 7.17 5.28
N VAL A 121 -2.29 6.02 5.42
CA VAL A 121 -1.63 4.76 5.77
C VAL A 121 -1.96 3.70 4.72
N VAL A 122 -0.91 3.03 4.22
CA VAL A 122 -1.01 1.90 3.29
C VAL A 122 -0.65 0.62 4.02
N ASP A 123 -1.63 -0.27 4.12
CA ASP A 123 -1.45 -1.61 4.67
C ASP A 123 -1.19 -2.62 3.55
N ALA A 124 0.08 -2.97 3.36
CA ALA A 124 0.54 -4.02 2.45
C ALA A 124 1.08 -5.26 3.21
N ILE A 125 0.67 -5.44 4.46
CA ILE A 125 1.03 -6.58 5.31
C ILE A 125 0.39 -7.86 4.73
N ASP A 126 1.06 -8.99 4.84
CA ASP A 126 0.56 -10.30 4.40
C ASP A 126 -0.24 -11.06 5.46
N THR A 127 -0.10 -10.69 6.73
CA THR A 127 -0.69 -11.38 7.87
C THR A 127 -2.00 -10.76 8.32
N MET A 128 -3.10 -11.51 8.23
CA MET A 128 -4.47 -11.03 8.51
C MET A 128 -4.67 -10.45 9.90
N ASN A 129 -4.07 -11.04 10.93
CA ASN A 129 -4.23 -10.55 12.30
C ASN A 129 -3.67 -9.14 12.49
N GLN A 130 -2.54 -8.84 11.88
CA GLN A 130 -1.90 -7.53 11.91
C GLN A 130 -2.71 -6.50 11.11
N LYS A 131 -3.21 -6.88 9.93
CA LYS A 131 -4.13 -6.02 9.13
C LYS A 131 -5.34 -5.58 9.94
N VAL A 132 -5.98 -6.53 10.65
CA VAL A 132 -7.15 -6.22 11.46
C VAL A 132 -6.79 -5.43 12.72
N ALA A 133 -5.61 -5.66 13.31
CA ALA A 133 -5.12 -4.86 14.44
C ALA A 133 -4.91 -3.39 14.02
N LEU A 134 -4.29 -3.15 12.86
CA LEU A 134 -4.09 -1.82 12.29
C LEU A 134 -5.45 -1.14 11.99
N ALA A 135 -6.36 -1.85 11.33
CA ALA A 135 -7.69 -1.32 11.02
C ALA A 135 -8.50 -0.98 12.29
N ARG A 136 -8.34 -1.79 13.35
CA ARG A 136 -8.97 -1.51 14.63
C ARG A 136 -8.36 -0.27 15.31
N LEU A 137 -7.04 -0.15 15.33
CA LEU A 137 -6.35 1.03 15.87
C LEU A 137 -6.77 2.31 15.11
N ALA A 138 -6.79 2.28 13.79
CA ALA A 138 -7.23 3.42 12.98
C ALA A 138 -8.68 3.84 13.32
N GLN A 139 -9.57 2.87 13.54
CA GLN A 139 -10.95 3.14 13.94
C GLN A 139 -11.04 3.73 15.35
N ASP A 140 -10.27 3.22 16.31
CA ASP A 140 -10.26 3.69 17.69
C ASP A 140 -9.71 5.12 17.78
N LEU A 141 -8.57 5.39 17.12
CA LEU A 141 -8.01 6.74 17.00
C LEU A 141 -8.95 7.70 16.28
N GLY A 142 -9.70 7.22 15.27
CA GLY A 142 -10.71 8.02 14.57
C GLY A 142 -11.83 8.49 15.50
N ALA A 143 -12.23 7.68 16.48
CA ALA A 143 -13.22 8.05 17.49
C ALA A 143 -12.68 9.13 18.47
N GLU A 144 -11.36 9.24 18.59
CA GLU A 144 -10.66 10.22 19.43
C GLU A 144 -10.25 11.49 18.65
N GLY A 145 -10.58 11.57 17.35
CA GLY A 145 -10.19 12.69 16.48
C GLY A 145 -8.74 12.65 15.99
N LEU A 146 -8.03 11.53 16.26
CA LEU A 146 -6.63 11.29 15.88
C LEU A 146 -6.49 10.26 14.73
N GLY A 147 -7.59 9.93 14.09
CA GLY A 147 -7.64 8.93 13.01
C GLY A 147 -6.89 9.38 11.75
N PHE A 148 -6.52 8.38 10.97
CA PHE A 148 -5.91 8.55 9.65
C PHE A 148 -6.64 7.72 8.60
N PRO A 149 -6.67 8.16 7.33
CA PRO A 149 -7.16 7.34 6.22
C PRO A 149 -6.29 6.10 6.06
N LEU A 150 -6.93 4.94 5.84
CA LEU A 150 -6.26 3.65 5.71
C LEU A 150 -6.80 2.90 4.50
N VAL A 151 -5.90 2.42 3.64
CA VAL A 151 -6.22 1.45 2.59
C VAL A 151 -5.43 0.17 2.78
N SER A 152 -6.10 -0.98 2.67
CA SER A 152 -5.49 -2.28 2.86
C SER A 152 -5.48 -3.09 1.56
N ALA A 153 -4.29 -3.57 1.15
CA ALA A 153 -4.15 -4.46 0.01
C ALA A 153 -4.65 -5.86 0.34
N MET A 154 -5.52 -6.42 -0.50
CA MET A 154 -5.95 -7.81 -0.38
C MET A 154 -5.09 -8.75 -1.25
N GLY A 155 -5.43 -10.03 -1.33
CA GLY A 155 -4.61 -11.02 -2.01
C GLY A 155 -4.54 -10.85 -3.53
N GLY A 156 -3.31 -10.75 -4.06
CA GLY A 156 -2.99 -10.77 -5.49
C GLY A 156 -2.50 -12.13 -6.01
N GLY A 157 -2.31 -13.12 -5.13
CA GLY A 157 -1.83 -14.46 -5.53
C GLY A 157 -2.85 -15.24 -6.35
N ASN A 158 -2.35 -16.06 -7.29
CA ASN A 158 -3.11 -16.88 -8.24
C ASN A 158 -4.11 -16.08 -9.10
N LYS A 159 -3.77 -14.83 -9.45
CA LYS A 159 -4.57 -13.91 -10.25
C LYS A 159 -3.74 -13.32 -11.38
N LEU A 160 -4.37 -13.12 -12.52
CA LEU A 160 -3.74 -12.66 -13.76
C LEU A 160 -4.46 -11.47 -14.41
N ARG A 161 -5.63 -11.06 -13.88
CA ARG A 161 -6.51 -10.07 -14.50
C ARG A 161 -6.54 -8.77 -13.69
N PRO A 162 -5.58 -7.85 -13.89
CA PRO A 162 -5.51 -6.59 -13.16
C PRO A 162 -6.72 -5.67 -13.41
N GLU A 163 -7.38 -5.77 -14.56
CA GLU A 163 -8.61 -5.04 -14.87
C GLU A 163 -9.79 -5.39 -13.96
N LEU A 164 -9.68 -6.47 -13.18
CA LEU A 164 -10.66 -6.87 -12.16
C LEU A 164 -10.34 -6.36 -10.76
N LEU A 165 -9.29 -5.56 -10.60
CA LEU A 165 -8.98 -4.89 -9.33
C LEU A 165 -9.98 -3.76 -9.04
N ARG A 166 -10.45 -3.67 -7.79
CA ARG A 166 -11.45 -2.68 -7.36
C ARG A 166 -11.15 -2.18 -5.95
N PHE A 167 -11.38 -0.90 -5.71
CA PHE A 167 -11.50 -0.35 -4.36
C PHE A 167 -12.92 -0.52 -3.84
N ALA A 168 -13.06 -0.95 -2.60
CA ALA A 168 -14.34 -1.05 -1.91
C ALA A 168 -14.16 -1.08 -0.40
N ASP A 169 -15.24 -0.87 0.35
CA ASP A 169 -15.27 -1.26 1.74
C ASP A 169 -15.19 -2.80 1.86
N ILE A 170 -14.49 -3.30 2.87
CA ILE A 170 -14.30 -4.74 3.10
C ILE A 170 -15.65 -5.50 3.15
N THR A 171 -16.70 -4.87 3.66
CA THR A 171 -18.05 -5.46 3.76
C THR A 171 -18.71 -5.70 2.41
N LYS A 172 -18.30 -4.95 1.38
CA LYS A 172 -18.83 -5.01 0.00
C LYS A 172 -18.01 -5.93 -0.91
N THR A 173 -16.92 -6.52 -0.42
CA THR A 173 -16.06 -7.40 -1.22
C THR A 173 -16.69 -8.77 -1.43
N HIS A 174 -16.36 -9.41 -2.55
CA HIS A 174 -16.83 -10.74 -2.91
C HIS A 174 -15.73 -11.54 -3.61
N THR A 175 -15.96 -12.80 -3.95
CA THR A 175 -15.08 -13.69 -4.73
C THR A 175 -13.71 -13.98 -4.09
N CYS A 176 -13.01 -13.00 -3.54
CA CYS A 176 -11.68 -13.15 -2.97
C CYS A 176 -11.71 -13.95 -1.64
N PRO A 177 -10.98 -15.09 -1.53
CA PRO A 177 -10.94 -15.89 -0.30
C PRO A 177 -10.37 -15.11 0.89
N LEU A 178 -9.29 -14.34 0.68
CA LEU A 178 -8.70 -13.50 1.74
C LEU A 178 -9.71 -12.48 2.26
N CYS A 179 -10.47 -11.81 1.39
CA CYS A 179 -11.52 -10.88 1.82
C CYS A 179 -12.61 -11.57 2.64
N LYS A 180 -12.96 -12.82 2.31
CA LYS A 180 -13.94 -13.59 3.08
C LYS A 180 -13.46 -13.79 4.52
N ASP A 181 -12.21 -14.16 4.70
CA ASP A 181 -11.64 -14.40 6.03
C ASP A 181 -11.38 -13.07 6.78
N MET A 182 -10.93 -12.04 6.08
CA MET A 182 -10.82 -10.67 6.63
C MET A 182 -12.16 -10.14 7.14
N ARG A 183 -13.26 -10.29 6.38
CA ARG A 183 -14.60 -9.88 6.84
C ARG A 183 -15.03 -10.56 8.15
N LYS A 184 -14.74 -11.87 8.28
CA LYS A 184 -15.04 -12.61 9.51
C LYS A 184 -14.23 -12.05 10.69
N LEU A 185 -12.93 -11.82 10.45
CA LEU A 185 -12.02 -11.34 11.47
C LEU A 185 -12.33 -9.90 11.88
N CYS A 186 -12.63 -9.02 10.92
CA CYS A 186 -13.09 -7.66 11.17
C CYS A 186 -14.33 -7.62 12.08
N ARG A 187 -15.36 -8.42 11.75
CA ARG A 187 -16.57 -8.54 12.60
C ARG A 187 -16.23 -9.01 14.01
N LYS A 188 -15.39 -10.04 14.15
CA LYS A 188 -14.96 -10.56 15.47
C LYS A 188 -14.21 -9.51 16.30
N ARG A 189 -13.48 -8.61 15.65
CA ARG A 189 -12.66 -7.57 16.29
C ARG A 189 -13.34 -6.20 16.35
N GLY A 190 -14.59 -6.07 15.90
CA GLY A 190 -15.36 -4.82 15.94
C GLY A 190 -14.90 -3.76 14.94
N VAL A 191 -14.18 -4.15 13.88
CA VAL A 191 -13.85 -3.26 12.77
C VAL A 191 -15.07 -3.12 11.87
N ARG A 192 -15.58 -1.89 11.73
CA ARG A 192 -16.83 -1.57 11.00
C ARG A 192 -16.57 -1.26 9.54
N HIS A 193 -15.50 -0.52 9.26
CA HIS A 193 -15.13 -0.03 7.94
C HIS A 193 -13.64 -0.28 7.70
N LEU A 194 -13.29 -0.71 6.49
CA LEU A 194 -11.92 -0.82 6.02
C LEU A 194 -11.93 -0.69 4.50
N GLU A 195 -11.33 0.37 3.98
CA GLU A 195 -11.12 0.49 2.53
C GLU A 195 -10.07 -0.50 2.07
N VAL A 196 -10.37 -1.25 1.01
CA VAL A 196 -9.47 -2.29 0.50
C VAL A 196 -9.35 -2.23 -1.02
N LEU A 197 -8.15 -2.55 -1.53
CA LEU A 197 -7.97 -2.93 -2.92
C LEU A 197 -8.04 -4.46 -3.02
N PHE A 198 -9.02 -4.97 -3.77
CA PHE A 198 -9.22 -6.40 -3.98
C PHE A 198 -9.52 -6.71 -5.43
N SER A 199 -9.40 -7.98 -5.82
CA SER A 199 -9.77 -8.44 -7.15
C SER A 199 -11.07 -9.24 -7.09
N THR A 200 -11.94 -9.01 -8.08
CA THR A 200 -13.14 -9.79 -8.32
C THR A 200 -12.87 -11.07 -9.14
N GLU A 201 -11.62 -11.29 -9.54
CA GLU A 201 -11.18 -12.51 -10.22
C GLU A 201 -11.30 -13.74 -9.32
N VAL A 202 -11.82 -14.83 -9.87
CA VAL A 202 -11.74 -16.15 -9.22
C VAL A 202 -10.29 -16.61 -9.31
N PRO A 203 -9.59 -16.85 -8.18
CA PRO A 203 -8.20 -17.28 -8.22
C PRO A 203 -8.04 -18.58 -9.00
N LEU A 204 -6.96 -18.67 -9.78
CA LEU A 204 -6.59 -19.94 -10.43
C LEU A 204 -6.41 -21.04 -9.40
N GLN A 205 -6.79 -22.26 -9.78
CA GLN A 205 -6.54 -23.42 -8.95
C GLN A 205 -5.02 -23.60 -8.78
N ARG A 206 -4.61 -23.94 -7.56
CA ARG A 206 -3.21 -24.26 -7.32
C ARG A 206 -2.83 -25.47 -8.16
N VAL A 207 -1.67 -25.41 -8.80
CA VAL A 207 -1.05 -26.61 -9.34
C VAL A 207 -0.84 -27.58 -8.17
N ALA A 208 -1.23 -28.84 -8.32
CA ALA A 208 -1.05 -29.84 -7.28
C ALA A 208 0.40 -29.83 -6.79
N GLY A 209 0.60 -29.86 -5.48
CA GLY A 209 1.94 -29.97 -4.90
C GLY A 209 2.63 -31.24 -5.40
N ASP A 210 3.95 -31.22 -5.28
CA ASP A 210 4.76 -32.41 -5.53
C ASP A 210 4.31 -33.61 -4.63
N ALA A 211 4.83 -34.78 -4.90
CA ALA A 211 4.52 -35.99 -4.15
C ALA A 211 4.84 -35.94 -2.64
N SER A 212 5.45 -34.86 -2.14
CA SER A 212 5.81 -34.64 -0.73
C SER A 212 4.62 -34.18 0.12
N GLY A 213 3.47 -33.85 -0.47
CA GLY A 213 2.27 -33.40 0.25
C GLY A 213 2.36 -32.00 0.84
N THR A 214 3.46 -31.26 0.60
CA THR A 214 3.60 -29.87 0.99
C THR A 214 2.67 -29.01 0.14
N ARG A 215 1.91 -28.11 0.78
CA ARG A 215 1.05 -27.15 0.06
C ARG A 215 1.91 -26.33 -0.89
N SER A 216 1.62 -26.46 -2.19
CA SER A 216 2.23 -25.60 -3.21
C SER A 216 2.12 -24.13 -2.79
N PRO A 217 3.22 -23.35 -2.86
CA PRO A 217 3.18 -21.92 -2.55
C PRO A 217 2.16 -21.23 -3.47
N LEU A 218 1.59 -20.11 -2.99
CA LEU A 218 0.73 -19.27 -3.82
C LEU A 218 1.55 -18.75 -5.01
N GLY A 219 1.11 -19.04 -6.23
CA GLY A 219 1.69 -18.45 -7.43
C GLY A 219 1.47 -16.94 -7.42
N THR A 220 2.47 -16.19 -7.83
CA THR A 220 2.36 -14.72 -7.93
C THR A 220 2.95 -14.27 -9.25
N ALA A 221 2.11 -13.65 -10.08
CA ALA A 221 2.55 -13.04 -11.33
C ALA A 221 3.44 -11.83 -11.05
N SER A 222 4.42 -11.59 -11.90
CA SER A 222 5.36 -10.47 -11.75
C SER A 222 4.69 -9.10 -11.82
N PHE A 223 3.56 -8.98 -12.47
CA PHE A 223 2.84 -7.72 -12.72
C PHE A 223 1.69 -7.46 -11.72
N MET A 224 1.07 -8.48 -11.15
CA MET A 224 -0.14 -8.29 -10.35
C MET A 224 0.12 -7.47 -9.06
N PRO A 225 1.08 -7.83 -8.18
CA PRO A 225 1.37 -7.03 -7.01
C PRO A 225 1.91 -5.63 -7.35
N PRO A 226 2.79 -5.43 -8.35
CA PRO A 226 3.18 -4.09 -8.79
C PRO A 226 2.01 -3.21 -9.21
N ILE A 227 1.09 -3.72 -10.04
CA ILE A 227 -0.10 -2.96 -10.44
C ILE A 227 -0.97 -2.61 -9.22
N MET A 228 -1.14 -3.53 -8.27
CA MET A 228 -1.86 -3.23 -7.02
C MET A 228 -1.17 -2.09 -6.24
N GLY A 229 0.16 -2.10 -6.15
CA GLY A 229 0.93 -1.02 -5.51
C GLY A 229 0.76 0.32 -6.20
N GLN A 230 0.86 0.35 -7.53
CA GLN A 230 0.64 1.55 -8.35
C GLN A 230 -0.80 2.09 -8.21
N MET A 231 -1.81 1.21 -8.19
CA MET A 231 -3.20 1.62 -7.98
C MET A 231 -3.43 2.24 -6.60
N ILE A 232 -2.83 1.65 -5.54
CA ILE A 232 -2.93 2.21 -4.18
C ILE A 232 -2.23 3.57 -4.12
N ALA A 233 -1.04 3.71 -4.68
CA ALA A 233 -0.33 5.00 -4.73
C ALA A 233 -1.15 6.07 -5.46
N GLY A 234 -1.71 5.74 -6.62
CA GLY A 234 -2.59 6.64 -7.36
C GLY A 234 -3.83 7.06 -6.55
N HIS A 235 -4.44 6.11 -5.83
CA HIS A 235 -5.57 6.39 -4.94
C HIS A 235 -5.18 7.36 -3.81
N VAL A 236 -4.04 7.13 -3.15
CA VAL A 236 -3.51 7.99 -2.08
C VAL A 236 -3.22 9.40 -2.61
N ILE A 237 -2.51 9.51 -3.74
CA ILE A 237 -2.19 10.79 -4.38
C ILE A 237 -3.46 11.57 -4.72
N CYS A 238 -4.45 10.92 -5.33
CA CYS A 238 -5.73 11.56 -5.65
C CYS A 238 -6.50 12.02 -4.40
N ARG A 239 -6.42 11.25 -3.30
CA ARG A 239 -7.04 11.65 -2.03
C ARG A 239 -6.36 12.87 -1.41
N ILE A 240 -5.03 12.92 -1.40
CA ILE A 240 -4.26 14.03 -0.85
C ILE A 240 -4.47 15.30 -1.68
N THR A 241 -4.41 15.20 -3.00
CA THR A 241 -4.58 16.36 -3.90
C THR A 241 -6.04 16.82 -4.04
N GLY A 242 -7.01 16.03 -3.58
CA GLY A 242 -8.44 16.28 -3.81
C GLY A 242 -8.86 16.17 -5.28
N VAL A 243 -7.97 15.70 -6.16
CA VAL A 243 -8.26 15.50 -7.58
C VAL A 243 -8.87 14.13 -7.78
N GLU A 244 -10.20 14.08 -7.87
CA GLU A 244 -10.89 12.86 -8.30
C GLU A 244 -10.80 12.73 -9.81
N GLY A 245 -10.37 11.58 -10.33
CA GLY A 245 -10.46 11.26 -11.76
C GLY A 245 -11.88 11.41 -12.26
N GLY A 246 -12.04 11.87 -13.51
CA GLY A 246 -13.37 12.00 -14.12
C GLY A 246 -14.12 10.66 -14.06
N ARG A 247 -15.33 10.65 -13.54
CA ARG A 247 -16.23 9.51 -13.61
C ARG A 247 -16.69 9.39 -15.07
N ASP A 248 -16.48 8.26 -15.70
CA ASP A 248 -17.05 7.85 -16.99
C ASP A 248 -16.99 8.90 -18.14
N GLY A 249 -15.80 9.48 -18.36
CA GLY A 249 -15.53 10.32 -19.54
C GLY A 249 -16.21 11.70 -19.55
N ALA A 250 -16.83 12.12 -18.47
CA ALA A 250 -17.38 13.46 -18.37
C ALA A 250 -16.28 14.48 -18.05
N PRO A 251 -16.08 15.54 -18.87
CA PRO A 251 -15.12 16.59 -18.55
C PRO A 251 -15.54 17.32 -17.27
N ARG A 252 -14.59 17.51 -16.33
CA ARG A 252 -14.81 18.35 -15.15
C ARG A 252 -15.18 19.76 -15.59
N ARG A 253 -16.32 20.25 -15.13
CA ARG A 253 -16.55 21.69 -15.10
C ARG A 253 -15.66 22.28 -14.02
N GLN A 254 -14.65 23.05 -14.42
CA GLN A 254 -13.90 23.91 -13.50
C GLN A 254 -14.94 24.79 -12.76
N ARG A 255 -15.03 24.67 -11.45
CA ARG A 255 -15.74 25.65 -10.63
C ARG A 255 -14.87 26.91 -10.65
N ARG A 256 -15.40 27.94 -11.26
CA ARG A 256 -14.86 29.30 -11.17
C ARG A 256 -15.13 29.85 -9.78
#